data_a0262630f6e42c0fad1893e5c6d6717e
#
_entry.id   a0262630f6e42c0fad1893e5c6d6717e
#
_cell.length_a   1.000
_cell.length_b   1.000
_cell.length_c   1.000
_cell.angle_alpha   90.00
_cell.angle_beta   90.00
_cell.angle_gamma   90.00
#
_symmetry.space_group_name_H-M   'P 1'
#
loop_
_entity.id
_entity.type
_entity.pdbx_description
1 polymer ?
#
loop_
_entity_poly.entity_id
_entity_poly.type
_entity_poly.pdbx_seq_one_letter_code
_entity_poly.pdbx_strand_id
1 'polypeptide(L)'
;MCIRSSVPMLFSSFARFVFVTVVTMTVVGGTASAAQPAYQDPKTPSLPDPGMRLDLKRTALVVIDPQIDFMSPKGKSWSIVGESVTEQNLVPNLTRLFRAAKQAGVMVMISPHYYYPHDHAWKFQGPLEILQHNLKMFDRQGPLTLEGFKGSGAEFMPEFKPFIEDGRTIVASPHKLYGPQVNDVVLQLRKQRVDQIILAGMAANLCVESHLRHFLELGFEVAVVRDAVAAAKLPEGDGYLAALINFRFIANGVWSTDQTVERLTRQERLTGQN
;
A
#
# COMPACT_ATOMS: atom_id res chain seq x y z
N MET A 1 7.48 -49.23 71.46
CA MET A 1 7.47 -48.79 72.85
C MET A 1 6.56 -47.55 72.92
N CYS A 2 5.41 -47.72 73.54
CA CYS A 2 4.33 -46.75 73.74
C CYS A 2 4.78 -45.52 74.53
N ILE A 3 4.28 -44.36 74.19
CA ILE A 3 3.72 -43.46 75.23
C ILE A 3 2.65 -42.56 74.58
N ARG A 4 1.44 -42.73 75.07
CA ARG A 4 0.28 -41.82 74.90
C ARG A 4 0.47 -40.67 75.91
N SER A 5 0.13 -39.46 75.48
CA SER A 5 -0.31 -38.41 76.45
C SER A 5 -1.45 -37.61 75.86
N SER A 6 -2.54 -37.67 76.58
CA SER A 6 -3.80 -36.95 76.41
C SER A 6 -3.70 -35.57 77.03
N VAL A 7 -4.22 -34.54 76.44
CA VAL A 7 -4.47 -33.24 77.02
C VAL A 7 -5.83 -32.67 76.53
N PRO A 8 -6.58 -31.95 77.35
CA PRO A 8 -8.04 -31.83 77.23
C PRO A 8 -8.51 -30.65 76.38
N MET A 9 -9.79 -30.79 75.98
CA MET A 9 -10.62 -29.77 75.35
C MET A 9 -10.87 -28.57 76.23
N LEU A 10 -10.63 -27.38 75.67
CA LEU A 10 -11.20 -26.13 76.17
C LEU A 10 -12.15 -25.57 75.09
N PHE A 11 -13.42 -25.52 75.42
CA PHE A 11 -14.45 -24.86 74.64
C PHE A 11 -14.28 -23.34 74.78
N SER A 12 -14.07 -22.63 73.72
CA SER A 12 -14.18 -21.17 73.65
C SER A 12 -15.20 -20.81 72.55
N SER A 13 -16.31 -20.24 72.97
CA SER A 13 -17.32 -19.65 72.12
C SER A 13 -16.77 -18.43 71.42
N PHE A 14 -16.61 -18.49 70.08
CA PHE A 14 -16.39 -17.31 69.29
C PHE A 14 -17.64 -16.92 68.53
N ALA A 15 -18.12 -15.71 68.82
CA ALA A 15 -19.20 -15.05 68.13
C ALA A 15 -18.79 -14.79 66.67
N ARG A 16 -19.59 -15.26 65.70
CA ARG A 16 -19.40 -14.98 64.28
C ARG A 16 -19.88 -13.56 63.97
N PHE A 17 -18.98 -12.66 63.76
CA PHE A 17 -19.24 -11.40 63.08
C PHE A 17 -19.30 -11.69 61.58
N VAL A 18 -20.44 -11.50 60.95
CA VAL A 18 -20.61 -11.52 59.50
C VAL A 18 -20.24 -10.13 58.99
N PHE A 19 -19.06 -9.98 58.41
CA PHE A 19 -18.71 -8.82 57.63
C PHE A 19 -19.33 -8.93 56.24
N VAL A 20 -20.37 -8.14 55.98
CA VAL A 20 -20.89 -7.93 54.62
C VAL A 20 -19.98 -6.95 53.93
N THR A 21 -19.08 -7.48 53.07
CA THR A 21 -18.26 -6.67 52.21
C THR A 21 -19.12 -6.26 51.00
N VAL A 22 -19.53 -4.98 50.97
CA VAL A 22 -20.17 -4.39 49.79
C VAL A 22 -19.05 -4.14 48.76
N VAL A 23 -18.96 -5.00 47.73
CA VAL A 23 -18.11 -4.78 46.57
C VAL A 23 -18.81 -3.77 45.65
N THR A 24 -18.42 -2.53 45.76
CA THR A 24 -18.78 -1.49 44.77
C THR A 24 -18.03 -1.79 43.47
N MET A 25 -18.71 -2.38 42.49
CA MET A 25 -18.21 -2.45 41.12
C MET A 25 -18.18 -1.03 40.52
N THR A 26 -17.00 -0.41 40.51
CA THR A 26 -16.75 0.75 39.65
C THR A 26 -16.75 0.24 38.20
N VAL A 27 -17.80 0.56 37.45
CA VAL A 27 -17.83 0.42 36.00
C VAL A 27 -16.83 1.46 35.46
N VAL A 28 -15.61 1.01 35.17
CA VAL A 28 -14.68 1.81 34.36
C VAL A 28 -15.29 1.88 32.96
N GLY A 29 -15.99 2.97 32.71
CA GLY A 29 -16.46 3.30 31.36
C GLY A 29 -15.23 3.42 30.47
N GLY A 30 -14.97 2.38 29.66
CA GLY A 30 -14.00 2.46 28.59
C GLY A 30 -14.45 3.60 27.67
N THR A 31 -13.70 4.69 27.66
CA THR A 31 -13.82 5.72 26.61
C THR A 31 -13.53 5.00 25.30
N ALA A 32 -14.57 4.80 24.50
CA ALA A 32 -14.37 4.37 23.10
C ALA A 32 -13.37 5.38 22.52
N SER A 33 -12.20 4.90 22.14
CA SER A 33 -11.24 5.70 21.40
C SER A 33 -11.98 6.19 20.15
N ALA A 34 -12.23 7.49 20.09
CA ALA A 34 -12.79 8.08 18.88
C ALA A 34 -11.85 7.70 17.73
N ALA A 35 -12.40 7.05 16.71
CA ALA A 35 -11.65 6.74 15.50
C ALA A 35 -10.91 8.02 15.08
N GLN A 36 -9.60 7.95 14.91
CA GLN A 36 -8.85 9.10 14.43
C GLN A 36 -9.47 9.54 13.09
N PRO A 37 -9.71 10.84 12.90
CA PRO A 37 -10.30 11.33 11.67
C PRO A 37 -9.42 10.87 10.50
N ALA A 38 -10.07 10.47 9.41
CA ALA A 38 -9.38 10.18 8.17
C ALA A 38 -8.41 11.33 7.88
N TYR A 39 -7.19 10.98 7.46
CA TYR A 39 -6.12 11.93 7.21
C TYR A 39 -6.59 13.10 6.33
N GLN A 40 -6.32 14.31 6.76
CA GLN A 40 -6.60 15.54 6.01
C GLN A 40 -5.30 16.26 5.67
N ASP A 41 -5.25 16.84 4.46
CA ASP A 41 -4.14 17.70 4.09
C ASP A 41 -4.04 18.90 5.04
N PRO A 42 -2.83 19.32 5.45
CA PRO A 42 -2.67 20.49 6.29
C PRO A 42 -3.20 21.73 5.56
N LYS A 43 -4.01 22.53 6.24
CA LYS A 43 -4.53 23.79 5.69
C LYS A 43 -3.41 24.76 5.32
N THR A 44 -2.32 24.73 6.08
CA THR A 44 -1.13 25.55 5.86
C THR A 44 0.10 24.65 5.89
N PRO A 45 0.57 24.14 4.72
CA PRO A 45 1.79 23.37 4.64
C PRO A 45 3.01 24.19 5.06
N SER A 46 3.93 23.59 5.83
CA SER A 46 5.22 24.21 6.19
C SER A 46 6.30 23.98 5.14
N LEU A 47 6.16 22.92 4.34
CA LEU A 47 7.11 22.61 3.28
C LEU A 47 6.79 23.42 2.03
N PRO A 48 7.80 23.87 1.28
CA PRO A 48 7.58 24.59 0.04
C PRO A 48 6.91 23.69 -1.01
N ASP A 49 6.01 24.26 -1.82
CA ASP A 49 5.49 23.60 -3.03
C ASP A 49 6.49 23.81 -4.17
N PRO A 50 7.12 22.75 -4.72
CA PRO A 50 8.05 22.87 -5.85
C PRO A 50 7.34 23.29 -7.15
N GLY A 51 6.02 23.27 -7.20
CA GLY A 51 5.25 23.78 -8.35
C GLY A 51 5.35 22.92 -9.60
N MET A 52 5.43 21.60 -9.48
CA MET A 52 5.55 20.68 -10.61
C MET A 52 4.42 20.90 -11.63
N ARG A 53 4.82 21.16 -12.88
CA ARG A 53 3.92 21.30 -14.04
C ARG A 53 4.14 20.12 -14.98
N LEU A 54 3.03 19.52 -15.45
CA LEU A 54 3.12 18.39 -16.39
C LEU A 54 3.37 18.88 -17.81
N ASP A 55 4.34 18.25 -18.46
CA ASP A 55 4.45 18.18 -19.92
C ASP A 55 4.03 16.78 -20.37
N LEU A 56 2.85 16.67 -20.97
CA LEU A 56 2.25 15.36 -21.31
C LEU A 56 3.12 14.50 -22.23
N LYS A 57 4.00 15.14 -23.05
CA LYS A 57 4.92 14.43 -23.95
C LYS A 57 6.10 13.79 -23.22
N ARG A 58 6.39 14.25 -22.00
CA ARG A 58 7.50 13.79 -21.17
C ARG A 58 7.00 13.10 -19.90
N THR A 59 5.69 12.90 -19.75
CA THR A 59 5.03 12.34 -18.57
C THR A 59 4.62 10.90 -18.81
N ALA A 60 4.78 10.05 -17.79
CA ALA A 60 4.18 8.73 -17.72
C ALA A 60 3.35 8.56 -16.42
N LEU A 61 2.23 7.84 -16.52
CA LEU A 61 1.57 7.23 -15.37
C LEU A 61 2.23 5.89 -15.11
N VAL A 62 2.89 5.77 -13.97
CA VAL A 62 3.52 4.51 -13.50
C VAL A 62 2.70 3.95 -12.35
N VAL A 63 2.15 2.74 -12.53
CA VAL A 63 1.34 2.05 -11.51
C VAL A 63 2.10 0.83 -11.03
N ILE A 64 2.29 0.77 -9.71
CA ILE A 64 3.03 -0.29 -9.03
C ILE A 64 2.03 -1.34 -8.55
N ASP A 65 2.29 -2.60 -8.84
CA ASP A 65 1.58 -3.78 -8.35
C ASP A 65 0.04 -3.72 -8.45
N PRO A 66 -0.56 -3.42 -9.60
CA PRO A 66 -2.01 -3.35 -9.75
C PRO A 66 -2.64 -4.76 -9.81
N GLN A 67 -2.26 -5.63 -8.87
CA GLN A 67 -2.49 -7.06 -8.88
C GLN A 67 -3.56 -7.49 -7.86
N ILE A 68 -4.20 -8.63 -8.15
CA ILE A 68 -5.30 -9.20 -7.36
C ILE A 68 -4.91 -9.41 -5.90
N ASP A 69 -3.69 -9.91 -5.62
CA ASP A 69 -3.26 -10.19 -4.24
C ASP A 69 -3.26 -8.95 -3.34
N PHE A 70 -3.08 -7.76 -3.91
CA PHE A 70 -3.13 -6.52 -3.15
C PHE A 70 -4.50 -5.84 -3.14
N MET A 71 -5.24 -5.86 -4.25
CA MET A 71 -6.35 -4.92 -4.44
C MET A 71 -7.72 -5.57 -4.44
N SER A 72 -7.79 -6.90 -4.43
CA SER A 72 -9.05 -7.64 -4.42
C SER A 72 -9.41 -8.13 -3.01
N PRO A 73 -10.71 -8.12 -2.63
CA PRO A 73 -11.18 -8.83 -1.44
C PRO A 73 -10.84 -10.32 -1.40
N LYS A 74 -10.52 -10.90 -2.55
CA LYS A 74 -10.06 -12.30 -2.70
C LYS A 74 -8.53 -12.42 -2.68
N GLY A 75 -7.81 -11.31 -2.64
CA GLY A 75 -6.35 -11.26 -2.60
C GLY A 75 -5.81 -11.73 -1.26
N LYS A 76 -4.64 -12.34 -1.29
CA LYS A 76 -4.03 -12.98 -0.11
C LYS A 76 -3.61 -12.01 0.98
N SER A 77 -3.36 -10.75 0.63
CA SER A 77 -3.05 -9.70 1.61
C SER A 77 -4.26 -8.90 2.09
N TRP A 78 -5.47 -9.22 1.64
CA TRP A 78 -6.65 -8.40 1.94
C TRP A 78 -6.89 -8.17 3.44
N SER A 79 -6.60 -9.14 4.28
CA SER A 79 -6.76 -9.02 5.74
C SER A 79 -5.89 -7.94 6.37
N ILE A 80 -4.83 -7.51 5.69
CA ILE A 80 -3.88 -6.50 6.20
C ILE A 80 -3.89 -5.19 5.41
N VAL A 81 -4.35 -5.21 4.15
CA VAL A 81 -4.39 -4.00 3.31
C VAL A 81 -5.80 -3.53 2.97
N GLY A 82 -6.81 -4.39 3.09
CA GLY A 82 -8.16 -4.16 2.58
C GLY A 82 -8.86 -2.94 3.18
N GLU A 83 -8.61 -2.65 4.46
CA GLU A 83 -9.11 -1.43 5.10
C GLU A 83 -8.58 -0.19 4.40
N SER A 84 -7.26 -0.09 4.23
CA SER A 84 -6.62 1.05 3.55
C SER A 84 -7.03 1.15 2.07
N VAL A 85 -7.11 0.02 1.36
CA VAL A 85 -7.59 -0.02 -0.04
C VAL A 85 -9.00 0.55 -0.15
N THR A 86 -9.87 0.22 0.80
CA THR A 86 -11.26 0.71 0.86
C THR A 86 -11.32 2.19 1.22
N GLU A 87 -10.61 2.62 2.26
CA GLU A 87 -10.57 4.01 2.71
C GLU A 87 -10.07 4.96 1.63
N GLN A 88 -9.04 4.56 0.88
CA GLN A 88 -8.49 5.36 -0.22
C GLN A 88 -9.32 5.27 -1.50
N ASN A 89 -10.37 4.45 -1.53
CA ASN A 89 -11.14 4.19 -2.76
C ASN A 89 -10.21 3.82 -3.94
N LEU A 90 -9.20 3.00 -3.65
CA LEU A 90 -8.02 2.78 -4.50
C LEU A 90 -8.37 2.31 -5.92
N VAL A 91 -9.16 1.24 -6.05
CA VAL A 91 -9.49 0.64 -7.36
C VAL A 91 -10.26 1.60 -8.26
N PRO A 92 -11.32 2.29 -7.79
CA PRO A 92 -11.98 3.34 -8.56
C PRO A 92 -11.04 4.50 -8.95
N ASN A 93 -10.20 4.96 -8.03
CA ASN A 93 -9.26 6.05 -8.30
C ASN A 93 -8.21 5.67 -9.34
N LEU A 94 -7.61 4.49 -9.25
CA LEU A 94 -6.71 3.98 -10.28
C LEU A 94 -7.41 3.84 -11.64
N THR A 95 -8.65 3.36 -11.69
CA THR A 95 -9.44 3.28 -12.93
C THR A 95 -9.61 4.66 -13.57
N ARG A 96 -9.87 5.70 -12.77
CA ARG A 96 -9.97 7.08 -13.24
C ARG A 96 -8.64 7.60 -13.79
N LEU A 97 -7.53 7.32 -13.11
CA LEU A 97 -6.19 7.70 -13.55
C LEU A 97 -5.81 7.02 -14.88
N PHE A 98 -6.03 5.70 -15.00
CA PHE A 98 -5.81 4.98 -16.25
C PHE A 98 -6.58 5.63 -17.40
N ARG A 99 -7.88 5.86 -17.20
CA ARG A 99 -8.73 6.49 -18.21
C ARG A 99 -8.23 7.87 -18.62
N ALA A 100 -7.94 8.73 -17.65
CA ALA A 100 -7.47 10.08 -17.91
C ALA A 100 -6.12 10.10 -18.64
N ALA A 101 -5.15 9.26 -18.21
CA ALA A 101 -3.85 9.15 -18.88
C ALA A 101 -3.98 8.67 -20.34
N LYS A 102 -4.83 7.65 -20.59
CA LYS A 102 -5.08 7.14 -21.94
C LYS A 102 -5.76 8.19 -22.83
N GLN A 103 -6.73 8.93 -22.31
CA GLN A 103 -7.39 10.01 -23.03
C GLN A 103 -6.44 11.16 -23.36
N ALA A 104 -5.60 11.53 -22.42
CA ALA A 104 -4.59 12.59 -22.61
C ALA A 104 -3.38 12.16 -23.46
N GLY A 105 -3.35 10.92 -23.94
CA GLY A 105 -2.21 10.38 -24.71
C GLY A 105 -0.93 10.22 -23.88
N VAL A 106 -1.03 10.24 -22.55
CA VAL A 106 0.08 10.01 -21.63
C VAL A 106 0.45 8.53 -21.61
N MET A 107 1.73 8.25 -21.61
CA MET A 107 2.24 6.89 -21.50
C MET A 107 1.77 6.24 -20.19
N VAL A 108 1.40 4.97 -20.26
CA VAL A 108 1.08 4.14 -19.09
C VAL A 108 2.11 3.03 -18.98
N MET A 109 2.64 2.85 -17.79
CA MET A 109 3.60 1.81 -17.48
C MET A 109 3.23 1.11 -16.17
N ILE A 110 3.41 -0.21 -16.13
CA ILE A 110 3.17 -1.06 -14.97
C ILE A 110 4.51 -1.63 -14.50
N SER A 111 4.76 -1.57 -13.19
CA SER A 111 5.86 -2.27 -12.53
C SER A 111 5.25 -3.37 -11.66
N PRO A 112 5.18 -4.63 -12.12
CA PRO A 112 4.54 -5.72 -11.41
C PRO A 112 5.49 -6.44 -10.47
N HIS A 113 4.95 -7.11 -9.46
CA HIS A 113 5.67 -8.00 -8.57
C HIS A 113 5.35 -9.46 -8.89
N TYR A 114 6.36 -10.28 -9.16
CA TYR A 114 6.19 -11.73 -9.32
C TYR A 114 7.27 -12.50 -8.58
N TYR A 115 6.85 -13.57 -7.91
CA TYR A 115 7.74 -14.61 -7.42
C TYR A 115 7.67 -15.85 -8.32
N TYR A 116 8.80 -16.51 -8.45
CA TYR A 116 8.94 -17.78 -9.16
C TYR A 116 9.38 -18.87 -8.18
N PRO A 117 9.29 -20.17 -8.53
CA PRO A 117 9.65 -21.26 -7.61
C PRO A 117 11.02 -21.13 -6.98
N HIS A 118 12.02 -20.61 -7.70
CA HIS A 118 13.37 -20.43 -7.18
C HIS A 118 13.49 -19.30 -6.15
N ASP A 119 12.60 -18.29 -6.18
CA ASP A 119 12.61 -17.19 -5.22
C ASP A 119 12.25 -17.69 -3.81
N HIS A 120 11.39 -18.70 -3.70
CA HIS A 120 11.04 -19.34 -2.42
C HIS A 120 12.21 -20.09 -1.76
N ALA A 121 13.30 -20.31 -2.47
CA ALA A 121 14.50 -20.94 -1.94
C ALA A 121 15.57 -19.94 -1.45
N TRP A 122 15.25 -18.65 -1.33
CA TRP A 122 16.17 -17.63 -0.83
C TRP A 122 16.69 -17.99 0.57
N LYS A 123 17.98 -17.72 0.79
CA LYS A 123 18.65 -18.03 2.07
C LYS A 123 18.50 -16.87 3.07
N PHE A 124 18.22 -15.67 2.62
CA PHE A 124 18.01 -14.48 3.44
C PHE A 124 16.68 -13.86 3.04
N GLN A 125 15.84 -13.60 4.03
CA GLN A 125 14.52 -13.01 3.82
C GLN A 125 14.20 -12.05 4.95
N GLY A 126 13.62 -10.90 4.62
CA GLY A 126 13.02 -10.00 5.59
C GLY A 126 11.62 -10.47 6.01
N PRO A 127 11.02 -9.87 7.07
CA PRO A 127 9.70 -10.28 7.57
C PRO A 127 8.60 -10.27 6.51
N LEU A 128 8.58 -9.26 5.63
CA LEU A 128 7.57 -9.18 4.57
C LEU A 128 7.76 -10.28 3.52
N GLU A 129 8.98 -10.57 3.11
CA GLU A 129 9.28 -11.63 2.14
C GLU A 129 8.84 -13.00 2.68
N ILE A 130 9.12 -13.28 3.96
CA ILE A 130 8.64 -14.48 4.65
C ILE A 130 7.12 -14.56 4.62
N LEU A 131 6.43 -13.43 4.94
CA LEU A 131 4.97 -13.37 4.91
C LEU A 131 4.43 -13.63 3.50
N GLN A 132 4.97 -12.96 2.49
CA GLN A 132 4.54 -13.10 1.09
C GLN A 132 4.76 -14.52 0.58
N HIS A 133 5.90 -15.13 0.86
CA HIS A 133 6.21 -16.52 0.49
C HIS A 133 5.28 -17.51 1.20
N ASN A 134 5.03 -17.35 2.50
CA ASN A 134 4.10 -18.21 3.25
C ASN A 134 2.67 -18.14 2.71
N LEU A 135 2.22 -16.95 2.29
CA LEU A 135 0.93 -16.72 1.67
C LEU A 135 0.92 -17.11 0.18
N LYS A 136 2.08 -17.37 -0.42
CA LYS A 136 2.25 -17.58 -1.87
C LYS A 136 1.66 -16.42 -2.68
N MET A 137 1.98 -15.19 -2.26
CA MET A 137 1.56 -13.97 -2.97
C MET A 137 2.35 -13.81 -4.26
N PHE A 138 1.70 -13.33 -5.30
CA PHE A 138 2.31 -13.03 -6.62
C PHE A 138 3.02 -14.20 -7.30
N ASP A 139 2.74 -15.43 -6.88
CA ASP A 139 3.39 -16.62 -7.41
C ASP A 139 3.01 -16.85 -8.87
N ARG A 140 4.03 -17.14 -9.66
CA ARG A 140 3.94 -17.63 -11.02
C ARG A 140 4.75 -18.91 -11.19
N GLN A 141 4.32 -19.79 -12.07
CA GLN A 141 5.00 -21.05 -12.38
C GLN A 141 6.41 -20.84 -12.96
N GLY A 142 6.62 -19.71 -13.65
CA GLY A 142 7.91 -19.35 -14.24
C GLY A 142 7.81 -18.11 -15.13
N PRO A 143 8.94 -17.54 -15.56
CA PRO A 143 8.96 -16.35 -16.38
C PRO A 143 8.41 -16.55 -17.80
N LEU A 144 8.50 -17.77 -18.34
CA LEU A 144 8.16 -18.08 -19.74
C LEU A 144 6.82 -18.80 -19.89
N THR A 145 6.03 -18.96 -18.82
CA THR A 145 4.74 -19.63 -18.87
C THR A 145 3.65 -18.78 -18.26
N LEU A 146 2.43 -18.87 -18.82
CA LEU A 146 1.20 -18.30 -18.27
C LEU A 146 0.32 -19.36 -17.59
N GLU A 147 0.83 -20.59 -17.42
CA GLU A 147 0.11 -21.64 -16.70
C GLU A 147 -0.22 -21.18 -15.28
N GLY A 148 -1.48 -21.36 -14.87
CA GLY A 148 -1.98 -20.97 -13.56
C GLY A 148 -2.01 -19.44 -13.29
N PHE A 149 -1.67 -18.59 -14.28
CA PHE A 149 -1.63 -17.15 -14.08
C PHE A 149 -3.03 -16.52 -14.05
N LYS A 150 -3.90 -16.96 -14.98
CA LYS A 150 -5.27 -16.43 -15.11
C LYS A 150 -6.08 -16.68 -13.83
N GLY A 151 -6.61 -15.62 -13.25
CA GLY A 151 -7.38 -15.65 -12.00
C GLY A 151 -6.53 -15.88 -10.74
N SER A 152 -5.19 -15.94 -10.86
CA SER A 152 -4.30 -16.01 -9.70
C SER A 152 -4.15 -14.65 -9.01
N GLY A 153 -3.59 -14.65 -7.80
CA GLY A 153 -3.27 -13.40 -7.10
C GLY A 153 -2.23 -12.54 -7.81
N ALA A 154 -1.38 -13.15 -8.63
CA ALA A 154 -0.37 -12.47 -9.43
C ALA A 154 -0.94 -11.75 -10.65
N GLU A 155 -2.14 -12.09 -11.10
CA GLU A 155 -2.79 -11.44 -12.25
C GLU A 155 -3.21 -10.01 -11.92
N PHE A 156 -3.29 -9.16 -12.94
CA PHE A 156 -3.80 -7.79 -12.79
C PHE A 156 -5.30 -7.79 -12.45
N MET A 157 -5.72 -6.77 -11.70
CA MET A 157 -7.14 -6.56 -11.41
C MET A 157 -7.96 -6.52 -12.70
N PRO A 158 -9.13 -7.19 -12.75
CA PRO A 158 -9.98 -7.20 -13.95
C PRO A 158 -10.34 -5.80 -14.45
N GLU A 159 -10.53 -4.84 -13.53
CA GLU A 159 -10.89 -3.44 -13.83
C GLU A 159 -9.80 -2.71 -14.62
N PHE A 160 -8.53 -3.15 -14.49
CA PHE A 160 -7.40 -2.49 -15.13
C PHE A 160 -6.97 -3.15 -16.44
N LYS A 161 -7.35 -4.41 -16.68
CA LYS A 161 -6.96 -5.15 -17.89
C LYS A 161 -7.27 -4.41 -19.18
N PRO A 162 -8.42 -3.74 -19.37
CA PRO A 162 -8.70 -2.99 -20.60
C PRO A 162 -7.68 -1.87 -20.87
N PHE A 163 -7.00 -1.35 -19.85
CA PHE A 163 -5.98 -0.32 -19.99
C PHE A 163 -4.57 -0.90 -20.08
N ILE A 164 -4.33 -2.07 -19.47
CA ILE A 164 -3.02 -2.71 -19.41
C ILE A 164 -2.76 -3.55 -20.65
N GLU A 165 -3.77 -4.30 -21.11
CA GLU A 165 -3.69 -5.26 -22.22
C GLU A 165 -4.07 -4.62 -23.57
N ASP A 166 -4.03 -3.29 -23.67
CA ASP A 166 -4.44 -2.52 -24.88
C ASP A 166 -3.36 -2.44 -25.97
N GLY A 167 -2.24 -3.14 -25.82
CA GLY A 167 -1.12 -3.13 -26.74
C GLY A 167 -0.26 -1.85 -26.74
N ARG A 168 -0.59 -0.87 -25.90
CA ARG A 168 0.15 0.42 -25.78
C ARG A 168 0.74 0.64 -24.40
N THR A 169 0.25 -0.04 -23.39
CA THR A 169 0.81 0.00 -22.03
C THR A 169 2.09 -0.82 -21.99
N ILE A 170 3.13 -0.27 -21.39
CA ILE A 170 4.38 -0.99 -21.14
C ILE A 170 4.24 -1.71 -19.80
N VAL A 171 4.38 -3.02 -19.81
CA VAL A 171 4.52 -3.82 -18.60
C VAL A 171 5.99 -4.15 -18.44
N ALA A 172 6.63 -3.56 -17.44
CA ALA A 172 8.04 -3.79 -17.14
C ALA A 172 8.28 -5.23 -16.67
N SER A 173 9.53 -5.68 -16.74
CA SER A 173 9.95 -6.90 -16.06
C SER A 173 9.61 -6.81 -14.57
N PRO A 174 9.30 -7.92 -13.90
CA PRO A 174 8.87 -7.84 -12.50
C PRO A 174 10.02 -7.38 -11.59
N HIS A 175 9.69 -6.53 -10.63
CA HIS A 175 10.57 -6.36 -9.47
C HIS A 175 10.35 -7.51 -8.47
N LYS A 176 11.33 -7.71 -7.58
CA LYS A 176 11.35 -8.86 -6.69
C LYS A 176 11.16 -8.50 -5.22
N LEU A 177 11.51 -7.29 -4.82
CA LEU A 177 11.35 -6.79 -3.47
C LEU A 177 10.50 -5.53 -3.49
N TYR A 178 11.13 -4.36 -3.41
CA TYR A 178 10.39 -3.11 -3.25
C TYR A 178 10.60 -2.14 -4.41
N GLY A 179 11.82 -1.97 -4.84
CA GLY A 179 12.19 -0.95 -5.82
C GLY A 179 12.47 -1.51 -7.21
N PRO A 180 12.65 -0.61 -8.19
CA PRO A 180 12.84 -0.97 -9.59
C PRO A 180 14.29 -1.33 -9.94
N GLN A 181 15.18 -1.58 -8.97
CA GLN A 181 16.60 -1.80 -9.23
C GLN A 181 16.89 -3.03 -10.08
N VAL A 182 15.98 -4.01 -10.08
CA VAL A 182 16.13 -5.28 -10.79
C VAL A 182 15.13 -5.44 -11.94
N ASN A 183 14.38 -4.39 -12.29
CA ASN A 183 13.50 -4.41 -13.45
C ASN A 183 13.91 -3.34 -14.49
N ASP A 184 13.22 -3.29 -15.61
CA ASP A 184 13.57 -2.40 -16.72
C ASP A 184 12.73 -1.12 -16.81
N VAL A 185 11.94 -0.79 -15.77
CA VAL A 185 11.05 0.38 -15.80
C VAL A 185 11.80 1.68 -16.11
N VAL A 186 12.98 1.90 -15.50
CA VAL A 186 13.80 3.10 -15.76
C VAL A 186 14.30 3.13 -17.19
N LEU A 187 14.77 1.98 -17.71
CA LEU A 187 15.22 1.88 -19.10
C LEU A 187 14.09 2.25 -20.06
N GLN A 188 12.91 1.72 -19.84
CA GLN A 188 11.74 1.98 -20.69
C GLN A 188 11.36 3.47 -20.65
N LEU A 189 11.29 4.08 -19.45
CA LEU A 189 11.01 5.52 -19.30
C LEU A 189 12.04 6.37 -20.06
N ARG A 190 13.33 6.13 -19.89
CA ARG A 190 14.40 6.88 -20.58
C ARG A 190 14.37 6.69 -22.09
N LYS A 191 14.11 5.47 -22.59
CA LYS A 191 14.00 5.20 -24.03
C LYS A 191 12.81 5.93 -24.66
N GLN A 192 11.78 6.23 -23.90
CA GLN A 192 10.61 6.99 -24.32
C GLN A 192 10.74 8.52 -24.04
N ARG A 193 11.91 8.96 -23.57
CA ARG A 193 12.17 10.37 -23.20
C ARG A 193 11.25 10.92 -22.11
N VAL A 194 10.80 10.04 -21.22
CA VAL A 194 10.03 10.41 -20.04
C VAL A 194 10.99 10.83 -18.92
N ASP A 195 10.70 11.94 -18.28
CA ASP A 195 11.40 12.43 -17.08
C ASP A 195 10.42 12.97 -16.01
N GLN A 196 9.12 12.95 -16.29
CA GLN A 196 8.07 13.27 -15.34
C GLN A 196 7.19 12.05 -15.09
N ILE A 197 6.93 11.74 -13.83
CA ILE A 197 6.19 10.54 -13.41
C ILE A 197 5.01 10.93 -12.54
N ILE A 198 3.84 10.41 -12.86
CA ILE A 198 2.68 10.32 -11.98
C ILE A 198 2.71 8.91 -11.40
N LEU A 199 2.91 8.78 -10.08
CA LEU A 199 3.14 7.51 -9.40
C LEU A 199 1.93 7.12 -8.55
N ALA A 200 1.48 5.87 -8.67
CA ALA A 200 0.35 5.30 -7.93
C ALA A 200 0.53 3.79 -7.74
N GLY A 201 -0.35 3.14 -6.97
CA GLY A 201 -0.37 1.68 -6.78
C GLY A 201 -0.08 1.21 -5.35
N MET A 202 0.53 0.05 -5.20
CA MET A 202 0.75 -0.65 -3.92
C MET A 202 2.23 -0.99 -3.70
N ALA A 203 2.68 -1.18 -2.47
CA ALA A 203 2.11 -0.60 -1.26
C ALA A 203 2.80 0.73 -0.99
N ALA A 204 2.04 1.70 -0.47
CA ALA A 204 2.47 3.10 -0.35
C ALA A 204 3.84 3.26 0.32
N ASN A 205 4.04 2.67 1.51
CA ASN A 205 5.28 2.75 2.31
C ASN A 205 6.38 1.76 1.90
N LEU A 206 6.16 0.97 0.88
CA LEU A 206 7.07 -0.08 0.43
C LEU A 206 7.42 0.11 -1.05
N CYS A 207 6.76 -0.61 -1.96
CA CYS A 207 7.11 -0.58 -3.37
C CYS A 207 6.93 0.80 -4.00
N VAL A 208 5.84 1.52 -3.69
CA VAL A 208 5.61 2.87 -4.22
C VAL A 208 6.69 3.83 -3.73
N GLU A 209 6.97 3.86 -2.42
CA GLU A 209 8.02 4.74 -1.86
C GLU A 209 9.40 4.37 -2.37
N SER A 210 9.71 3.07 -2.51
CA SER A 210 11.00 2.63 -3.06
C SER A 210 11.19 3.07 -4.51
N HIS A 211 10.14 2.98 -5.34
CA HIS A 211 10.15 3.51 -6.70
C HIS A 211 10.31 5.03 -6.71
N LEU A 212 9.55 5.76 -5.85
CA LEU A 212 9.67 7.21 -5.72
C LEU A 212 11.12 7.63 -5.45
N ARG A 213 11.73 7.08 -4.40
CA ARG A 213 13.12 7.40 -4.02
C ARG A 213 14.09 7.11 -5.14
N HIS A 214 13.97 5.97 -5.79
CA HIS A 214 14.84 5.58 -6.90
C HIS A 214 14.69 6.51 -8.11
N PHE A 215 13.47 6.89 -8.47
CA PHE A 215 13.23 7.82 -9.57
C PHE A 215 13.81 9.21 -9.29
N LEU A 216 13.63 9.72 -8.06
CA LEU A 216 14.19 11.03 -7.66
C LEU A 216 15.71 11.02 -7.73
N GLU A 217 16.39 9.98 -7.25
CA GLU A 217 17.86 9.83 -7.32
C GLU A 217 18.37 9.72 -8.77
N LEU A 218 17.54 9.31 -9.71
CA LEU A 218 17.83 9.27 -11.13
C LEU A 218 17.40 10.54 -11.89
N GLY A 219 16.98 11.59 -11.17
CA GLY A 219 16.65 12.90 -11.74
C GLY A 219 15.31 12.95 -12.49
N PHE A 220 14.33 12.12 -12.10
CA PHE A 220 12.94 12.29 -12.54
C PHE A 220 12.22 13.28 -11.63
N GLU A 221 11.29 14.04 -12.19
CA GLU A 221 10.27 14.72 -11.39
C GLU A 221 9.11 13.75 -11.11
N VAL A 222 8.72 13.58 -9.85
CA VAL A 222 7.71 12.60 -9.47
C VAL A 222 6.60 13.23 -8.64
N ALA A 223 5.36 13.08 -9.10
CA ALA A 223 4.17 13.35 -8.32
C ALA A 223 3.51 12.04 -7.87
N VAL A 224 3.22 11.90 -6.58
CA VAL A 224 2.48 10.76 -6.04
C VAL A 224 1.00 11.11 -5.94
N VAL A 225 0.13 10.21 -6.37
CA VAL A 225 -1.32 10.35 -6.23
C VAL A 225 -1.76 9.71 -4.93
N ARG A 226 -1.92 10.52 -3.89
CA ARG A 226 -2.06 10.09 -2.49
C ARG A 226 -3.30 9.24 -2.18
N ASP A 227 -4.39 9.43 -2.90
CA ASP A 227 -5.62 8.63 -2.79
C ASP A 227 -5.73 7.54 -3.87
N ALA A 228 -4.62 7.30 -4.58
CA ALA A 228 -4.44 6.18 -5.49
C ALA A 228 -3.26 5.28 -5.06
N VAL A 229 -2.94 5.31 -3.77
CA VAL A 229 -2.03 4.40 -3.08
C VAL A 229 -2.68 3.91 -1.78
N ALA A 230 -2.31 2.74 -1.31
CA ALA A 230 -2.74 2.20 -0.02
C ALA A 230 -1.63 1.34 0.59
N ALA A 231 -1.76 0.95 1.86
CA ALA A 231 -0.76 0.16 2.55
C ALA A 231 -1.36 -0.73 3.64
N ALA A 232 -0.53 -1.56 4.25
CA ALA A 232 -0.95 -2.37 5.38
C ALA A 232 -1.22 -1.53 6.62
N LYS A 233 -2.24 -1.94 7.40
CA LYS A 233 -2.49 -1.50 8.76
C LYS A 233 -2.26 -2.69 9.68
N LEU A 234 -1.27 -2.59 10.54
CA LEU A 234 -0.80 -3.65 11.43
C LEU A 234 -0.58 -3.07 12.83
N PRO A 235 -0.45 -3.91 13.88
CA PRO A 235 -0.07 -3.43 15.21
C PRO A 235 1.23 -2.59 15.22
N GLU A 236 2.12 -2.84 14.27
CA GLU A 236 3.36 -2.09 14.07
C GLU A 236 3.14 -0.67 13.58
N GLY A 237 1.99 -0.38 12.96
CA GLY A 237 1.61 0.95 12.52
C GLY A 237 0.77 1.00 11.25
N ASP A 238 0.41 2.22 10.87
CA ASP A 238 -0.29 2.53 9.61
C ASP A 238 0.72 2.88 8.52
N GLY A 239 0.89 1.96 7.57
CA GLY A 239 1.85 2.14 6.47
C GLY A 239 1.46 3.26 5.50
N TYR A 240 0.17 3.58 5.36
CA TYR A 240 -0.27 4.70 4.52
C TYR A 240 0.15 6.05 5.11
N LEU A 241 -0.06 6.25 6.41
CA LEU A 241 0.35 7.49 7.10
C LEU A 241 1.87 7.64 7.09
N ALA A 242 2.62 6.56 7.30
CA ALA A 242 4.07 6.58 7.23
C ALA A 242 4.57 7.03 5.86
N ALA A 243 4.01 6.48 4.78
CA ALA A 243 4.35 6.85 3.41
C ALA A 243 4.00 8.31 3.10
N LEU A 244 2.83 8.75 3.51
CA LEU A 244 2.31 10.09 3.20
C LEU A 244 3.20 11.20 3.77
N ILE A 245 3.76 11.01 4.97
CA ILE A 245 4.75 11.91 5.56
C ILE A 245 5.97 12.00 4.63
N ASN A 246 6.51 10.84 4.21
CA ASN A 246 7.67 10.78 3.34
C ASN A 246 7.39 11.42 1.97
N PHE A 247 6.24 11.13 1.36
CA PHE A 247 5.85 11.72 0.09
C PHE A 247 5.87 13.25 0.13
N ARG A 248 5.39 13.85 1.22
CA ARG A 248 5.39 15.30 1.40
C ARG A 248 6.77 15.90 1.47
N PHE A 249 7.73 15.17 2.04
CA PHE A 249 9.09 15.65 2.16
C PHE A 249 9.89 15.53 0.87
N ILE A 250 9.59 14.53 0.03
CA ILE A 250 10.50 14.18 -1.07
C ILE A 250 9.89 14.27 -2.48
N ALA A 251 8.57 14.09 -2.65
CA ALA A 251 7.96 14.14 -3.98
C ALA A 251 7.85 15.56 -4.51
N ASN A 252 7.95 15.73 -5.83
CA ASN A 252 7.73 17.01 -6.52
C ASN A 252 6.26 17.45 -6.53
N GLY A 253 5.34 16.51 -6.24
CA GLY A 253 3.93 16.78 -6.03
C GLY A 253 3.27 15.66 -5.23
N VAL A 254 2.31 16.03 -4.36
CA VAL A 254 1.42 15.08 -3.68
C VAL A 254 0.00 15.51 -3.99
N TRP A 255 -0.61 14.84 -4.96
CA TRP A 255 -1.90 15.25 -5.52
C TRP A 255 -2.99 14.24 -5.18
N SER A 256 -4.26 14.70 -5.21
CA SER A 256 -5.39 13.79 -5.26
C SER A 256 -5.63 13.28 -6.69
N THR A 257 -6.43 12.22 -6.81
CA THR A 257 -6.92 11.74 -8.11
C THR A 257 -7.63 12.85 -8.88
N ASP A 258 -8.48 13.65 -8.23
CA ASP A 258 -9.18 14.77 -8.86
C ASP A 258 -8.22 15.82 -9.42
N GLN A 259 -7.23 16.23 -8.60
CA GLN A 259 -6.21 17.17 -9.02
C GLN A 259 -5.36 16.62 -10.19
N THR A 260 -5.08 15.33 -10.19
CA THR A 260 -4.29 14.69 -11.24
C THR A 260 -5.08 14.61 -12.55
N VAL A 261 -6.33 14.18 -12.49
CA VAL A 261 -7.23 14.14 -13.65
C VAL A 261 -7.42 15.54 -14.24
N GLU A 262 -7.61 16.56 -13.40
CA GLU A 262 -7.73 17.95 -13.87
C GLU A 262 -6.45 18.39 -14.61
N ARG A 263 -5.25 18.09 -14.09
CA ARG A 263 -3.98 18.45 -14.75
C ARG A 263 -3.83 17.76 -16.10
N LEU A 264 -4.18 16.49 -16.21
CA LEU A 264 -4.15 15.75 -17.46
C LEU A 264 -5.11 16.32 -18.51
N THR A 265 -6.36 16.63 -18.12
CA THR A 265 -7.40 17.12 -19.03
C THR A 265 -7.27 18.60 -19.39
N ARG A 266 -6.70 19.44 -18.51
CA ARG A 266 -6.50 20.87 -18.78
C ARG A 266 -5.45 21.11 -19.88
N GLN A 267 -4.39 20.35 -19.87
CA GLN A 267 -3.32 20.43 -20.90
C GLN A 267 -3.80 19.97 -22.27
N GLU A 268 -4.65 18.94 -22.32
CA GLU A 268 -5.28 18.49 -23.57
C GLU A 268 -6.08 19.61 -24.24
N ARG A 269 -6.83 20.42 -23.47
CA ARG A 269 -7.59 21.55 -24.00
C ARG A 269 -6.72 22.68 -24.56
N LEU A 270 -5.50 22.86 -24.04
CA LEU A 270 -4.59 23.89 -24.53
C LEU A 270 -3.86 23.46 -25.81
N THR A 271 -3.61 22.15 -25.98
CA THR A 271 -2.93 21.61 -27.17
C THR A 271 -3.89 21.32 -28.33
N GLY A 272 -5.19 21.16 -28.09
CA GLY A 272 -6.21 20.95 -29.12
C GLY A 272 -6.77 22.22 -29.74
N GLN A 273 -6.27 23.40 -29.36
CA GLN A 273 -6.70 24.70 -29.90
C GLN A 273 -5.69 25.36 -30.87
N ASN A 274 -4.67 24.59 -31.31
CA ASN A 274 -3.68 25.08 -32.31
C ASN A 274 -3.87 24.38 -33.66
#